data_0f7982f21434f63237cf29887236e386
#
_entry.id   0f7982f21434f63237cf29887236e386
#
_cell.length_a   1.000
_cell.length_b   1.000
_cell.length_c   1.000
_cell.angle_alpha   90.00
_cell.angle_beta   90.00
_cell.angle_gamma   90.00
#
_symmetry.space_group_name_H-M   'P 1'
#
loop_
_entity.id
_entity.type
_entity.pdbx_description
1 polymer ?
#
loop_
_entity_poly.entity_id
_entity_poly.type
_entity_poly.pdbx_seq_one_letter_code
_entity_poly.pdbx_strand_id
1 'polypeptide(L)'
;MGLKRFGVSLEDELLEQLDSFVKEDGFSNRSQAIRFLIEKNLAEKKWQCNHIVAGTIFIIYDQQRSDICARISEIQIRHQELILSSSQHYINELTCLHVCTVMGQACQLTSLADEMTSIKGIRHGKLLMSRAE
;
A
#
# COMPACT_ATOMS: atom_id res chain seq x y z
N MET A 1 -9.50 2.41 31.77
CA MET A 1 -9.80 1.55 30.61
C MET A 1 -9.52 0.10 30.94
N GLY A 2 -10.45 -0.78 30.61
CA GLY A 2 -10.33 -2.18 30.89
C GLY A 2 -9.47 -2.92 29.88
N LEU A 3 -8.79 -3.96 30.35
CA LEU A 3 -8.10 -4.90 29.50
C LEU A 3 -9.05 -6.03 29.14
N LYS A 4 -9.02 -6.45 27.89
CA LYS A 4 -9.79 -7.61 27.43
C LYS A 4 -8.84 -8.61 26.80
N ARG A 5 -9.16 -9.88 26.94
CA ARG A 5 -8.36 -10.97 26.37
C ARG A 5 -9.06 -11.55 25.16
N PHE A 6 -8.28 -11.94 24.17
CA PHE A 6 -8.79 -12.65 23.02
C PHE A 6 -7.73 -13.63 22.53
N GLY A 7 -8.15 -14.67 21.83
CA GLY A 7 -7.26 -15.67 21.29
C GLY A 7 -7.09 -15.50 19.78
N VAL A 8 -5.94 -15.89 19.27
CA VAL A 8 -5.61 -15.85 17.86
C VAL A 8 -5.07 -17.21 17.43
N SER A 9 -5.57 -17.71 16.31
CA SER A 9 -5.05 -18.93 15.69
C SER A 9 -4.14 -18.52 14.53
N LEU A 10 -2.91 -19.01 14.55
CA LEU A 10 -1.92 -18.74 13.49
C LEU A 10 -1.37 -20.07 12.98
N GLU A 11 -0.99 -20.05 11.72
CA GLU A 11 -0.25 -21.16 11.12
C GLU A 11 1.13 -21.24 11.77
N ASP A 12 1.70 -22.45 11.79
CA ASP A 12 2.99 -22.69 12.47
C ASP A 12 4.09 -21.74 12.00
N GLU A 13 4.21 -21.54 10.70
CA GLU A 13 5.22 -20.64 10.15
C GLU A 13 5.04 -19.19 10.60
N LEU A 14 3.80 -18.73 10.62
CA LEU A 14 3.49 -17.37 11.03
C LEU A 14 3.74 -17.18 12.53
N LEU A 15 3.43 -18.20 13.33
CA LEU A 15 3.70 -18.16 14.76
C LEU A 15 5.20 -18.11 15.04
N GLU A 16 5.99 -18.89 14.30
CA GLU A 16 7.44 -18.85 14.41
C GLU A 16 7.99 -17.47 14.09
N GLN A 17 7.45 -16.81 13.08
CA GLN A 17 7.86 -15.46 12.74
C GLN A 17 7.49 -14.45 13.81
N LEU A 18 6.31 -14.59 14.41
CA LEU A 18 5.92 -13.75 15.53
C LEU A 18 6.88 -13.94 16.72
N ASP A 19 7.23 -15.18 17.04
CA ASP A 19 8.14 -15.47 18.14
C ASP A 19 9.55 -14.93 17.87
N SER A 20 10.02 -14.98 16.62
CA SER A 20 11.28 -14.38 16.23
C SER A 20 11.25 -12.86 16.41
N PHE A 21 10.16 -12.22 16.04
CA PHE A 21 9.97 -10.79 16.21
C PHE A 21 10.00 -10.40 17.69
N VAL A 22 9.31 -11.17 18.54
CA VAL A 22 9.31 -10.95 19.99
C VAL A 22 10.73 -10.98 20.53
N LYS A 23 11.53 -11.98 20.12
CA LYS A 23 12.89 -12.17 20.60
C LYS A 23 13.85 -11.12 20.09
N GLU A 24 13.81 -10.84 18.78
CA GLU A 24 14.75 -9.91 18.13
C GLU A 24 14.57 -8.47 18.59
N ASP A 25 13.32 -8.06 18.78
CA ASP A 25 13.01 -6.68 19.17
C ASP A 25 12.87 -6.49 20.69
N GLY A 26 13.11 -7.53 21.45
CA GLY A 26 13.17 -7.43 22.91
C GLY A 26 11.84 -7.24 23.60
N PHE A 27 10.74 -7.71 23.01
CA PHE A 27 9.44 -7.67 23.67
C PHE A 27 9.35 -8.70 24.80
N SER A 28 8.59 -8.40 25.83
CA SER A 28 8.41 -9.28 26.97
C SER A 28 7.61 -10.54 26.65
N ASN A 29 6.67 -10.43 25.71
CA ASN A 29 5.80 -11.53 25.33
C ASN A 29 5.11 -11.21 24.00
N ARG A 30 4.32 -12.18 23.50
CA ARG A 30 3.58 -12.03 22.25
C ARG A 30 2.59 -10.87 22.28
N SER A 31 1.91 -10.69 23.40
CA SER A 31 0.92 -9.61 23.53
C SER A 31 1.53 -8.23 23.36
N GLN A 32 2.72 -8.02 23.88
CA GLN A 32 3.44 -6.74 23.71
C GLN A 32 3.83 -6.50 22.26
N ALA A 33 4.29 -7.54 21.58
CA ALA A 33 4.64 -7.43 20.15
C ALA A 33 3.41 -7.09 19.31
N ILE A 34 2.29 -7.75 19.56
CA ILE A 34 1.04 -7.50 18.83
C ILE A 34 0.54 -6.08 19.11
N ARG A 35 0.60 -5.63 20.34
CA ARG A 35 0.23 -4.25 20.70
C ARG A 35 1.07 -3.25 19.94
N PHE A 36 2.38 -3.46 19.89
CA PHE A 36 3.30 -2.60 19.16
C PHE A 36 2.92 -2.50 17.68
N LEU A 37 2.64 -3.63 17.03
CA LEU A 37 2.28 -3.66 15.62
C LEU A 37 0.98 -2.91 15.36
N ILE A 38 -0.02 -3.07 16.22
CA ILE A 38 -1.30 -2.37 16.09
C ILE A 38 -1.11 -0.86 16.27
N GLU A 39 -0.41 -0.45 17.31
CA GLU A 39 -0.16 0.96 17.58
C GLU A 39 0.62 1.63 16.46
N LYS A 40 1.62 0.93 15.93
CA LYS A 40 2.41 1.42 14.78
C LYS A 40 1.53 1.63 13.56
N ASN A 41 0.68 0.65 13.25
CA ASN A 41 -0.21 0.74 12.09
C ASN A 41 -1.20 1.90 12.24
N LEU A 42 -1.77 2.08 13.43
CA LEU A 42 -2.71 3.17 13.69
C LEU A 42 -2.02 4.54 13.61
N ALA A 43 -0.81 4.65 14.12
CA ALA A 43 -0.05 5.89 14.08
C ALA A 43 0.28 6.28 12.63
N GLU A 44 0.73 5.31 11.83
CA GLU A 44 1.01 5.55 10.42
C GLU A 44 -0.22 6.02 9.66
N LYS A 45 -1.35 5.36 9.86
CA LYS A 45 -2.61 5.78 9.22
C LYS A 45 -3.05 7.17 9.65
N LYS A 46 -2.88 7.48 10.92
CA LYS A 46 -3.32 8.75 11.47
C LYS A 46 -2.53 9.93 10.94
N TRP A 47 -1.19 9.82 10.88
CA TRP A 47 -0.40 10.93 10.35
C TRP A 47 -0.53 11.05 8.82
N GLN A 48 -0.68 9.92 8.13
CA GLN A 48 -0.82 9.93 6.67
C GLN A 48 -2.02 10.74 6.20
N CYS A 49 -3.14 10.68 6.91
CA CYS A 49 -4.38 11.36 6.49
C CYS A 49 -4.23 12.87 6.36
N ASN A 50 -3.41 13.49 7.19
CA ASN A 50 -3.32 14.94 7.30
C ASN A 50 -2.05 15.56 6.75
N HIS A 51 -1.13 14.76 6.24
CA HIS A 51 0.17 15.25 5.76
C HIS A 51 0.26 15.23 4.25
N ILE A 52 1.07 16.15 3.74
CA ILE A 52 1.45 16.12 2.32
C ILE A 52 2.55 15.07 2.20
N VAL A 53 2.34 14.15 1.29
CA VAL A 53 3.26 13.04 1.04
C VAL A 53 3.58 12.96 -0.43
N ALA A 54 4.71 12.37 -0.75
CA ALA A 54 5.10 12.04 -2.11
C ALA A 54 5.28 10.53 -2.17
N GLY A 55 5.04 9.97 -3.32
CA GLY A 55 5.16 8.53 -3.45
C GLY A 55 5.03 8.03 -4.86
N THR A 56 4.87 6.74 -4.96
CA THR A 56 4.76 6.03 -6.22
C THR A 56 3.61 5.04 -6.14
N ILE A 57 2.77 5.06 -7.16
CA ILE A 57 1.76 4.03 -7.35
C ILE A 57 2.23 3.19 -8.54
N PHE A 58 2.36 1.88 -8.35
CA PHE A 58 2.63 1.01 -9.49
C PHE A 58 1.52 -0.02 -9.64
N ILE A 59 1.28 -0.42 -10.87
CA ILE A 59 0.34 -1.47 -11.20
C ILE A 59 0.94 -2.35 -12.31
N ILE A 60 0.62 -3.61 -12.25
CA ILE A 60 1.09 -4.62 -13.22
C ILE A 60 -0.13 -5.26 -13.88
N TYR A 61 -0.14 -5.27 -15.19
CA TYR A 61 -1.26 -5.79 -15.95
C TYR A 61 -0.81 -6.31 -17.31
N ASP A 62 -1.72 -7.01 -18.01
CA ASP A 62 -1.49 -7.53 -19.35
C ASP A 62 -1.56 -6.38 -20.35
N GLN A 63 -0.47 -6.11 -21.07
CA GLN A 63 -0.40 -5.01 -22.01
C GLN A 63 -1.37 -5.12 -23.19
N GLN A 64 -1.88 -6.32 -23.46
CA GLN A 64 -2.85 -6.51 -24.53
C GLN A 64 -4.28 -6.08 -24.13
N ARG A 65 -4.47 -5.77 -22.86
CA ARG A 65 -5.75 -5.31 -22.34
C ARG A 65 -5.89 -3.80 -22.55
N SER A 66 -6.38 -3.41 -23.73
CA SER A 66 -6.59 -1.98 -24.07
C SER A 66 -7.64 -1.33 -23.17
N ASP A 67 -8.58 -2.10 -22.65
CA ASP A 67 -9.57 -1.62 -21.70
C ASP A 67 -8.94 -1.13 -20.39
N ILE A 68 -7.90 -1.81 -19.91
CA ILE A 68 -7.16 -1.39 -18.72
C ILE A 68 -6.40 -0.09 -19.00
N CYS A 69 -5.72 0.00 -20.14
CA CYS A 69 -4.99 1.21 -20.52
C CYS A 69 -5.91 2.42 -20.59
N ALA A 70 -7.08 2.25 -21.18
CA ALA A 70 -8.08 3.32 -21.29
C ALA A 70 -8.57 3.76 -19.90
N ARG A 71 -8.80 2.80 -19.02
CA ARG A 71 -9.27 3.07 -17.67
C ARG A 71 -8.21 3.82 -16.84
N ILE A 72 -6.95 3.42 -16.98
CA ILE A 72 -5.84 4.10 -16.32
C ILE A 72 -5.75 5.55 -16.78
N SER A 73 -5.81 5.77 -18.08
CA SER A 73 -5.77 7.12 -18.65
C SER A 73 -6.89 8.01 -18.14
N GLU A 74 -8.10 7.46 -18.05
CA GLU A 74 -9.27 8.15 -17.51
C GLU A 74 -9.04 8.57 -16.05
N ILE A 75 -8.53 7.68 -15.24
CA ILE A 75 -8.25 7.97 -13.82
C ILE A 75 -7.16 9.03 -13.72
N GLN A 76 -6.11 8.95 -14.51
CA GLN A 76 -5.02 9.93 -14.51
C GLN A 76 -5.51 11.32 -14.89
N ILE A 77 -6.39 11.42 -15.85
CA ILE A 77 -6.96 12.71 -16.26
C ILE A 77 -7.78 13.33 -15.14
N ARG A 78 -8.58 12.51 -14.42
CA ARG A 78 -9.39 13.01 -13.31
C ARG A 78 -8.57 13.47 -12.11
N HIS A 79 -7.35 12.94 -11.96
CA HIS A 79 -6.49 13.22 -10.80
C HIS A 79 -5.14 13.80 -11.19
N GLN A 80 -5.10 14.54 -12.29
CA GLN A 80 -3.83 15.06 -12.80
C GLN A 80 -3.13 16.01 -11.82
N GLU A 81 -3.86 16.64 -10.92
CA GLU A 81 -3.27 17.53 -9.89
C GLU A 81 -2.44 16.75 -8.86
N LEU A 82 -2.66 15.45 -8.74
CA LEU A 82 -1.91 14.60 -7.82
C LEU A 82 -0.73 13.90 -8.48
N ILE A 83 -0.70 13.85 -9.82
CA ILE A 83 0.27 13.04 -10.55
C ILE A 83 1.37 13.94 -11.12
N LEU A 84 2.62 13.67 -10.69
CA LEU A 84 3.79 14.41 -11.17
C LEU A 84 4.31 13.83 -12.47
N SER A 85 4.29 12.53 -12.61
CA SER A 85 4.74 11.86 -13.84
C SER A 85 4.12 10.47 -13.91
N SER A 86 4.17 9.90 -15.11
CA SER A 86 3.64 8.59 -15.39
C SER A 86 4.51 7.93 -16.45
N SER A 87 4.82 6.66 -16.29
CA SER A 87 5.62 5.91 -17.24
C SER A 87 5.16 4.48 -17.34
N GLN A 88 5.43 3.87 -18.49
CA GLN A 88 5.10 2.47 -18.74
C GLN A 88 6.37 1.72 -19.09
N HIS A 89 6.50 0.53 -18.56
CA HIS A 89 7.65 -0.33 -18.77
C HIS A 89 7.18 -1.73 -19.10
N TYR A 90 7.72 -2.31 -20.17
CA TYR A 90 7.36 -3.68 -20.53
C TYR A 90 8.33 -4.64 -19.86
N ILE A 91 7.81 -5.40 -18.90
CA ILE A 91 8.61 -6.39 -18.18
C ILE A 91 8.94 -7.56 -19.11
N ASN A 92 7.95 -7.94 -19.94
CA ASN A 92 8.10 -8.94 -20.97
C ASN A 92 7.07 -8.66 -22.06
N GLU A 93 6.92 -9.58 -23.01
CA GLU A 93 6.02 -9.39 -24.15
C GLU A 93 4.55 -9.20 -23.77
N LEU A 94 4.15 -9.72 -22.62
CA LEU A 94 2.74 -9.71 -22.20
C LEU A 94 2.45 -8.80 -21.00
N THR A 95 3.48 -8.37 -20.28
CA THR A 95 3.28 -7.71 -18.99
C THR A 95 3.82 -6.30 -18.99
N CYS A 96 2.99 -5.37 -18.58
CA CYS A 96 3.34 -3.96 -18.43
C CYS A 96 3.37 -3.57 -16.96
N LEU A 97 4.41 -2.81 -16.59
CA LEU A 97 4.49 -2.12 -15.30
C LEU A 97 4.21 -0.65 -15.56
N HIS A 98 3.15 -0.14 -14.98
CA HIS A 98 2.80 1.28 -15.07
C HIS A 98 3.13 1.94 -13.73
N VAL A 99 3.89 3.04 -13.78
CA VAL A 99 4.38 3.73 -12.59
C VAL A 99 3.93 5.18 -12.63
N CYS A 100 3.29 5.63 -11.56
CA CYS A 100 2.91 7.03 -11.38
C CYS A 100 3.64 7.60 -10.18
N THR A 101 4.34 8.72 -10.37
CA THR A 101 4.90 9.48 -9.26
C THR A 101 3.87 10.49 -8.83
N VAL A 102 3.53 10.52 -7.54
CA VAL A 102 2.39 11.26 -7.02
C VAL A 102 2.78 12.11 -5.82
N MET A 103 2.04 13.20 -5.60
CA MET A 103 2.20 14.04 -4.43
C MET A 103 0.85 14.68 -4.09
N GLY A 104 0.53 14.73 -2.81
CA GLY A 104 -0.71 15.31 -2.32
C GLY A 104 -0.97 14.87 -0.89
N GLN A 105 -2.18 15.10 -0.41
CA GLN A 105 -2.56 14.59 0.90
C GLN A 105 -2.62 13.06 0.86
N ALA A 106 -2.15 12.44 1.93
CA ALA A 106 -2.08 10.98 1.98
C ALA A 106 -3.42 10.30 1.69
N CYS A 107 -4.51 10.84 2.22
CA CYS A 107 -5.84 10.27 1.97
C CYS A 107 -6.24 10.34 0.48
N GLN A 108 -5.83 11.40 -0.22
CA GLN A 108 -6.08 11.54 -1.65
C GLN A 108 -5.29 10.50 -2.45
N LEU A 109 -4.03 10.29 -2.09
CA LEU A 109 -3.19 9.31 -2.77
C LEU A 109 -3.66 7.88 -2.52
N THR A 110 -4.12 7.60 -1.30
CA THR A 110 -4.69 6.30 -0.97
C THR A 110 -5.94 6.03 -1.81
N SER A 111 -6.80 7.01 -1.94
CA SER A 111 -8.01 6.91 -2.75
C SER A 111 -7.69 6.69 -4.23
N LEU A 112 -6.70 7.43 -4.76
CA LEU A 112 -6.23 7.25 -6.13
C LEU A 112 -5.67 5.85 -6.36
N ALA A 113 -4.82 5.37 -5.44
CA ALA A 113 -4.27 4.03 -5.53
C ALA A 113 -5.36 2.97 -5.50
N ASP A 114 -6.36 3.13 -4.65
CA ASP A 114 -7.49 2.21 -4.56
C ASP A 114 -8.27 2.15 -5.87
N GLU A 115 -8.50 3.30 -6.52
CA GLU A 115 -9.14 3.32 -7.83
C GLU A 115 -8.34 2.57 -8.87
N MET A 116 -7.03 2.79 -8.91
CA MET A 116 -6.15 2.16 -9.91
C MET A 116 -6.01 0.66 -9.67
N THR A 117 -5.82 0.25 -8.42
CA THR A 117 -5.61 -1.17 -8.11
C THR A 117 -6.91 -1.98 -8.19
N SER A 118 -8.06 -1.34 -8.11
CA SER A 118 -9.35 -2.03 -8.21
C SER A 118 -9.83 -2.21 -9.64
N ILE A 119 -9.12 -1.74 -10.64
CA ILE A 119 -9.46 -1.99 -12.04
C ILE A 119 -9.42 -3.50 -12.28
N LYS A 120 -10.49 -4.03 -12.86
CA LYS A 120 -10.58 -5.46 -13.15
C LYS A 120 -9.49 -5.86 -14.15
N GLY A 121 -8.68 -6.84 -13.78
CA GLY A 121 -7.56 -7.30 -14.59
C GLY A 121 -6.20 -6.84 -14.11
N ILE A 122 -6.13 -5.94 -13.14
CA ILE A 122 -4.88 -5.58 -12.50
C ILE A 122 -4.41 -6.77 -11.66
N ARG A 123 -3.18 -7.23 -11.91
CA ARG A 123 -2.63 -8.39 -11.20
C ARG A 123 -2.03 -8.00 -9.87
N HIS A 124 -1.28 -6.91 -9.85
CA HIS A 124 -0.62 -6.40 -8.66
C HIS A 124 -0.61 -4.89 -8.70
N GLY A 125 -0.68 -4.28 -7.55
CA GLY A 125 -0.56 -2.84 -7.43
C GLY A 125 -0.24 -2.44 -6.01
N LYS A 126 0.46 -1.33 -5.86
CA LYS A 126 0.87 -0.86 -4.54
C LYS A 126 1.15 0.64 -4.56
N LEU A 127 0.87 1.28 -3.43
CA LEU A 127 1.24 2.65 -3.16
C LEU A 127 2.35 2.66 -2.11
N LEU A 128 3.46 3.33 -2.43
CA LEU A 128 4.51 3.63 -1.47
C LEU A 128 4.55 5.13 -1.31
N MET A 129 4.54 5.62 -0.09
CA MET A 129 4.59 7.05 0.16
C MET A 129 5.39 7.38 1.41
N SER A 130 5.92 8.61 1.43
CA SER A 130 6.71 9.15 2.52
C SER A 130 6.36 10.63 2.66
N ARG A 131 6.60 11.20 3.85
CA ARG A 131 6.36 12.62 4.06
C ARG A 131 7.22 13.43 3.09
N ALA A 132 6.61 14.47 2.53
CA ALA A 132 7.29 15.35 1.58
C ALA A 132 7.98 16.53 2.28
N GLU A 133 7.81 16.63 3.59
CA GLU A 133 8.35 17.75 4.38
C GLU A 133 8.99 17.28 5.69
#